data_3e1482033476f021725d6fcfa47f9eb5
#
_entry.id   3e1482033476f021725d6fcfa47f9eb5
#
_cell.length_a   1.000
_cell.length_b   1.000
_cell.length_c   1.000
_cell.angle_alpha   90.00
_cell.angle_beta   90.00
_cell.angle_gamma   90.00
#
_symmetry.space_group_name_H-M   'P 1'
#
loop_
_entity.id
_entity.type
_entity.pdbx_description
1 polymer ?
#
loop_
_entity_poly.entity_id
_entity_poly.type
_entity_poly.pdbx_seq_one_letter_code
_entity_poly.pdbx_strand_id
1 'polypeptide(L)'
;MSYPSTLQPSDTIPSQSQERYQAVLFDLDGTLADTAPDLAAAVNKLRQRRGLDLLPLEVLRPLASAGARGLIGEAFGITPEHAEFAAMRDEFLANYAADICVESALFPGIHALLDNLDTRGIRWGIVTNKVARLTQPLAALLGLDTRTGCIVSGDTTAHAKPHPAPLLYAADALGVAPEHILYVGDDLRDIQAGHAAAMATVAAAYGYCGDGLAPEAWQARFLVRSPAELQALLRDITYPG
;
A
#
# COMPACT_ATOMS: atom_id res chain seq x y z
N MET A 1 -26.03 -65.29 20.91
CA MET A 1 -24.81 -64.71 20.34
C MET A 1 -25.15 -63.36 19.78
N SER A 2 -24.84 -62.30 20.53
CA SER A 2 -25.18 -60.93 20.19
C SER A 2 -23.92 -60.25 19.67
N TYR A 3 -23.99 -59.66 18.45
CA TYR A 3 -22.91 -58.89 17.87
C TYR A 3 -22.91 -57.47 18.45
N PRO A 4 -21.77 -56.87 18.76
CA PRO A 4 -21.69 -55.49 19.23
C PRO A 4 -21.78 -54.52 18.04
N SER A 5 -22.59 -53.48 18.26
CA SER A 5 -22.78 -52.33 17.36
C SER A 5 -21.46 -51.57 17.21
N THR A 6 -21.00 -51.38 15.98
CA THR A 6 -19.85 -50.53 15.62
C THR A 6 -20.24 -49.05 15.77
N LEU A 7 -19.56 -48.38 16.68
CA LEU A 7 -19.56 -46.90 16.76
C LEU A 7 -18.88 -46.33 15.50
N GLN A 8 -19.59 -45.49 14.73
CA GLN A 8 -19.03 -44.71 13.69
C GLN A 8 -18.25 -43.53 14.30
N PRO A 9 -17.01 -43.23 13.84
CA PRO A 9 -16.34 -42.02 14.22
C PRO A 9 -17.05 -40.82 13.55
N SER A 10 -17.54 -39.90 14.36
CA SER A 10 -18.01 -38.61 13.89
C SER A 10 -16.79 -37.81 13.42
N ASP A 11 -16.58 -37.76 12.10
CA ASP A 11 -15.68 -36.81 11.45
C ASP A 11 -16.24 -35.40 11.66
N THR A 12 -15.95 -34.83 12.80
CA THR A 12 -16.10 -33.40 13.02
C THR A 12 -14.93 -32.73 12.26
N ILE A 13 -15.15 -32.32 11.02
CA ILE A 13 -14.27 -31.39 10.33
C ILE A 13 -14.15 -30.17 11.24
N PRO A 14 -12.94 -29.79 11.70
CA PRO A 14 -12.80 -28.56 12.47
C PRO A 14 -13.32 -27.43 11.60
N SER A 15 -14.35 -26.73 12.07
CA SER A 15 -14.80 -25.46 11.52
C SER A 15 -13.57 -24.58 11.41
N GLN A 16 -13.10 -24.31 10.18
CA GLN A 16 -12.14 -23.26 9.95
C GLN A 16 -12.83 -22.01 10.49
N SER A 17 -12.37 -21.52 11.65
CA SER A 17 -12.76 -20.23 12.17
C SER A 17 -12.43 -19.25 11.05
N GLN A 18 -13.46 -18.72 10.38
CA GLN A 18 -13.29 -17.71 9.35
C GLN A 18 -12.57 -16.54 10.04
N GLU A 19 -11.28 -16.39 9.76
CA GLU A 19 -10.52 -15.26 10.27
C GLU A 19 -11.21 -13.99 9.84
N ARG A 20 -11.46 -13.12 10.80
CA ARG A 20 -12.23 -11.89 10.60
C ARG A 20 -11.42 -10.72 11.10
N TYR A 21 -11.32 -9.67 10.29
CA TYR A 21 -10.53 -8.48 10.59
C TYR A 21 -11.46 -7.30 10.92
N GLN A 22 -11.04 -6.48 11.88
CA GLN A 22 -11.82 -5.35 12.42
C GLN A 22 -11.41 -4.03 11.78
N ALA A 23 -10.23 -3.99 11.16
CA ALA A 23 -9.73 -2.81 10.48
C ALA A 23 -8.88 -3.20 9.26
N VAL A 24 -8.73 -2.24 8.34
CA VAL A 24 -7.89 -2.38 7.16
C VAL A 24 -6.93 -1.19 7.09
N LEU A 25 -5.64 -1.46 6.96
CA LEU A 25 -4.63 -0.47 6.64
C LEU A 25 -4.23 -0.62 5.17
N PHE A 26 -3.98 0.50 4.51
CA PHE A 26 -3.61 0.54 3.10
C PHE A 26 -2.31 1.34 2.91
N ASP A 27 -1.46 0.89 1.98
CA ASP A 27 -0.51 1.82 1.38
C ASP A 27 -1.26 2.83 0.48
N LEU A 28 -0.60 3.90 0.09
CA LEU A 28 -1.19 4.98 -0.72
C LEU A 28 -0.83 4.83 -2.19
N ASP A 29 0.46 5.01 -2.53
CA ASP A 29 0.97 5.04 -3.90
C ASP A 29 0.99 3.61 -4.48
N GLY A 30 0.25 3.36 -5.54
CA GLY A 30 0.15 2.01 -6.14
C GLY A 30 -0.92 1.11 -5.50
N THR A 31 -1.49 1.51 -4.37
CA THR A 31 -2.51 0.71 -3.65
C THR A 31 -3.88 1.39 -3.66
N LEU A 32 -4.02 2.56 -3.04
CA LEU A 32 -5.25 3.36 -3.10
C LEU A 32 -5.26 4.27 -4.32
N ALA A 33 -4.11 4.89 -4.65
CA ALA A 33 -4.00 5.90 -5.68
C ALA A 33 -2.94 5.55 -6.73
N ASP A 34 -3.27 5.80 -8.00
CA ASP A 34 -2.31 5.85 -9.10
C ASP A 34 -1.66 7.23 -9.13
N THR A 35 -0.49 7.35 -8.53
CA THR A 35 0.31 8.58 -8.46
C THR A 35 1.50 8.58 -9.42
N ALA A 36 1.73 7.47 -10.14
CA ALA A 36 2.85 7.32 -11.05
C ALA A 36 2.90 8.39 -12.15
N PRO A 37 1.78 8.89 -12.73
CA PRO A 37 1.83 9.93 -13.75
C PRO A 37 2.51 11.21 -13.26
N ASP A 38 2.13 11.73 -12.09
CA ASP A 38 2.70 12.97 -11.56
C ASP A 38 4.13 12.77 -11.05
N LEU A 39 4.46 11.61 -10.50
CA LEU A 39 5.83 11.24 -10.14
C LEU A 39 6.72 11.16 -11.39
N ALA A 40 6.24 10.54 -12.48
CA ALA A 40 6.94 10.51 -13.76
C ALA A 40 7.12 11.90 -14.38
N ALA A 41 6.08 12.74 -14.32
CA ALA A 41 6.17 14.12 -14.78
C ALA A 41 7.22 14.91 -13.99
N ALA A 42 7.30 14.71 -12.67
CA ALA A 42 8.28 15.38 -11.83
C ALA A 42 9.74 15.02 -12.21
N VAL A 43 10.03 13.73 -12.43
CA VAL A 43 11.40 13.31 -12.86
C VAL A 43 11.69 13.73 -14.30
N ASN A 44 10.69 13.73 -15.17
CA ASN A 44 10.85 14.20 -16.55
C ASN A 44 11.12 15.70 -16.64
N LYS A 45 10.63 16.53 -15.70
CA LYS A 45 11.06 17.93 -15.60
C LYS A 45 12.56 18.08 -15.33
N LEU A 46 13.15 17.19 -14.52
CA LEU A 46 14.61 17.19 -14.32
C LEU A 46 15.36 16.86 -15.61
N ARG A 47 14.88 15.87 -16.37
CA ARG A 47 15.45 15.47 -17.66
C ARG A 47 15.39 16.62 -18.66
N GLN A 48 14.21 17.24 -18.80
CA GLN A 48 13.99 18.35 -19.72
C GLN A 48 14.93 19.52 -19.45
N ARG A 49 15.12 19.91 -18.18
CA ARG A 49 16.05 21.00 -17.80
C ARG A 49 17.51 20.68 -18.12
N ARG A 50 17.85 19.39 -18.27
CA ARG A 50 19.19 18.91 -18.64
C ARG A 50 19.33 18.58 -20.13
N GLY A 51 18.31 18.92 -20.94
CA GLY A 51 18.30 18.67 -22.38
C GLY A 51 18.21 17.20 -22.77
N LEU A 52 17.70 16.34 -21.88
CA LEU A 52 17.51 14.91 -22.12
C LEU A 52 16.07 14.62 -22.57
N ASP A 53 15.90 13.59 -23.41
CA ASP A 53 14.60 13.11 -23.82
C ASP A 53 13.77 12.64 -22.63
N LEU A 54 12.44 12.79 -22.70
CA LEU A 54 11.55 12.32 -21.67
C LEU A 54 11.46 10.79 -21.69
N LEU A 55 11.33 10.19 -20.51
CA LEU A 55 11.06 8.76 -20.39
C LEU A 55 9.54 8.51 -20.43
N PRO A 56 9.10 7.46 -21.12
CA PRO A 56 7.69 7.07 -21.12
C PRO A 56 7.22 6.60 -19.73
N LEU A 57 5.93 6.80 -19.44
CA LEU A 57 5.35 6.42 -18.16
C LEU A 57 5.50 4.92 -17.86
N GLU A 58 5.42 4.08 -18.88
CA GLU A 58 5.54 2.62 -18.76
C GLU A 58 6.90 2.18 -18.18
N VAL A 59 7.96 2.94 -18.44
CA VAL A 59 9.30 2.70 -17.88
C VAL A 59 9.39 3.15 -16.42
N LEU A 60 8.74 4.26 -16.08
CA LEU A 60 8.84 4.88 -14.76
C LEU A 60 7.84 4.31 -13.75
N ARG A 61 6.67 3.85 -14.21
CA ARG A 61 5.57 3.37 -13.37
C ARG A 61 5.98 2.25 -12.38
N PRO A 62 6.68 1.18 -12.79
CA PRO A 62 7.08 0.13 -11.84
C PRO A 62 7.99 0.62 -10.70
N LEU A 63 8.66 1.75 -10.93
CA LEU A 63 9.62 2.32 -9.98
C LEU A 63 9.00 3.39 -9.07
N ALA A 64 7.72 3.72 -9.25
CA ALA A 64 7.04 4.78 -8.51
C ALA A 64 7.04 4.52 -6.99
N SER A 65 6.83 3.27 -6.54
CA SER A 65 6.89 2.89 -5.11
C SER A 65 8.30 3.04 -4.52
N ALA A 66 9.37 3.00 -5.35
CA ALA A 66 10.73 3.27 -4.90
C ALA A 66 11.02 4.79 -4.75
N GLY A 67 10.07 5.65 -5.14
CA GLY A 67 10.16 7.11 -5.02
C GLY A 67 11.36 7.71 -5.72
N ALA A 68 11.95 8.76 -5.12
CA ALA A 68 13.09 9.47 -5.71
C ALA A 68 14.26 8.54 -6.05
N ARG A 69 14.54 7.52 -5.23
CA ARG A 69 15.65 6.60 -5.46
C ARG A 69 15.47 5.80 -6.77
N GLY A 70 14.31 5.21 -6.95
CA GLY A 70 14.04 4.42 -8.14
C GLY A 70 13.91 5.28 -9.39
N LEU A 71 13.14 6.36 -9.32
CA LEU A 71 12.89 7.24 -10.47
C LEU A 71 14.12 8.00 -10.94
N ILE A 72 14.94 8.52 -10.03
CA ILE A 72 16.20 9.18 -10.38
C ILE A 72 17.24 8.15 -10.87
N GLY A 73 17.27 6.97 -10.25
CA GLY A 73 18.12 5.87 -10.67
C GLY A 73 17.88 5.51 -12.14
N GLU A 74 16.62 5.27 -12.50
CA GLU A 74 16.24 4.97 -13.88
C GLU A 74 16.50 6.16 -14.83
N ALA A 75 16.13 7.36 -14.38
CA ALA A 75 16.19 8.54 -15.24
C ALA A 75 17.63 9.01 -15.56
N PHE A 76 18.61 8.73 -14.69
CA PHE A 76 19.96 9.29 -14.79
C PHE A 76 21.07 8.27 -14.56
N GLY A 77 20.76 7.02 -14.23
CA GLY A 77 21.75 5.97 -13.97
C GLY A 77 22.58 6.21 -12.70
N ILE A 78 22.07 6.97 -11.71
CA ILE A 78 22.80 7.32 -10.48
C ILE A 78 22.15 6.71 -9.25
N THR A 79 22.97 6.41 -8.25
CA THR A 79 22.53 5.86 -6.97
C THR A 79 22.57 6.92 -5.86
N PRO A 80 21.98 6.68 -4.67
CA PRO A 80 22.01 7.64 -3.56
C PRO A 80 23.40 8.08 -3.12
N GLU A 81 24.45 7.30 -3.42
CA GLU A 81 25.85 7.60 -3.11
C GLU A 81 26.49 8.59 -4.09
N HIS A 82 25.85 8.85 -5.22
CA HIS A 82 26.36 9.81 -6.21
C HIS A 82 26.28 11.24 -5.67
N ALA A 83 27.31 12.04 -5.92
CA ALA A 83 27.43 13.40 -5.37
C ALA A 83 26.26 14.33 -5.73
N GLU A 84 25.65 14.16 -6.90
CA GLU A 84 24.52 14.97 -7.37
C GLU A 84 23.15 14.46 -6.88
N PHE A 85 23.08 13.23 -6.33
CA PHE A 85 21.80 12.61 -6.00
C PHE A 85 20.95 13.44 -5.04
N ALA A 86 21.56 13.99 -3.99
CA ALA A 86 20.82 14.78 -2.99
C ALA A 86 20.16 16.03 -3.62
N ALA A 87 20.90 16.77 -4.46
CA ALA A 87 20.36 17.94 -5.16
C ALA A 87 19.25 17.57 -6.13
N MET A 88 19.43 16.48 -6.90
CA MET A 88 18.42 15.99 -7.83
C MET A 88 17.17 15.48 -7.13
N ARG A 89 17.32 14.80 -5.98
CA ARG A 89 16.19 14.39 -5.14
C ARG A 89 15.40 15.60 -4.65
N ASP A 90 16.08 16.63 -4.18
CA ASP A 90 15.41 17.82 -3.66
C ASP A 90 14.68 18.57 -4.78
N GLU A 91 15.27 18.67 -5.99
CA GLU A 91 14.62 19.20 -7.18
C GLU A 91 13.40 18.35 -7.61
N PHE A 92 13.53 17.03 -7.62
CA PHE A 92 12.45 16.10 -7.92
C PHE A 92 11.27 16.30 -6.95
N LEU A 93 11.57 16.32 -5.64
CA LEU A 93 10.53 16.50 -4.62
C LEU A 93 9.85 17.87 -4.70
N ALA A 94 10.58 18.93 -5.07
CA ALA A 94 10.01 20.26 -5.31
C ALA A 94 9.10 20.27 -6.55
N ASN A 95 9.52 19.64 -7.65
CA ASN A 95 8.69 19.49 -8.85
C ASN A 95 7.41 18.71 -8.58
N TYR A 96 7.51 17.61 -7.81
CA TYR A 96 6.37 16.79 -7.45
C TYR A 96 5.41 17.54 -6.51
N ALA A 97 5.94 18.26 -5.51
CA ALA A 97 5.12 19.05 -4.59
C ALA A 97 4.35 20.18 -5.29
N ALA A 98 4.91 20.74 -6.38
CA ALA A 98 4.25 21.80 -7.15
C ALA A 98 3.01 21.30 -7.93
N ASP A 99 3.07 20.04 -8.41
CA ASP A 99 2.01 19.44 -9.24
C ASP A 99 1.67 18.03 -8.70
N ILE A 100 1.28 17.96 -7.42
CA ILE A 100 1.20 16.72 -6.66
C ILE A 100 -0.01 15.83 -7.05
N CYS A 101 -1.04 16.41 -7.67
CA CYS A 101 -2.28 15.71 -8.01
C CYS A 101 -2.92 16.32 -9.27
N VAL A 102 -2.19 16.28 -10.40
CA VAL A 102 -2.68 16.73 -11.71
C VAL A 102 -3.35 15.58 -12.44
N GLU A 103 -2.67 14.43 -12.51
CA GLU A 103 -3.13 13.20 -13.13
C GLU A 103 -3.35 12.09 -12.09
N SER A 104 -2.92 12.30 -10.84
CA SER A 104 -3.10 11.34 -9.76
C SER A 104 -4.58 11.16 -9.42
N ALA A 105 -5.02 9.92 -9.30
CA ALA A 105 -6.41 9.59 -8.98
C ALA A 105 -6.47 8.28 -8.17
N LEU A 106 -7.56 8.03 -7.46
CA LEU A 106 -7.82 6.71 -6.88
C LEU A 106 -7.95 5.67 -7.99
N PHE A 107 -7.43 4.46 -7.76
CA PHE A 107 -7.65 3.36 -8.72
C PHE A 107 -9.16 3.12 -8.92
N PRO A 108 -9.58 2.73 -10.14
CA PRO A 108 -10.98 2.45 -10.43
C PRO A 108 -11.58 1.44 -9.44
N GLY A 109 -12.65 1.82 -8.75
CA GLY A 109 -13.32 0.99 -7.75
C GLY A 109 -12.91 1.24 -6.29
N ILE A 110 -11.77 1.92 -6.02
CA ILE A 110 -11.33 2.22 -4.64
C ILE A 110 -12.36 3.11 -3.91
N HIS A 111 -12.95 4.09 -4.59
CA HIS A 111 -13.97 4.94 -3.97
C HIS A 111 -15.13 4.09 -3.40
N ALA A 112 -15.68 3.19 -4.22
CA ALA A 112 -16.77 2.31 -3.81
C ALA A 112 -16.34 1.30 -2.73
N LEU A 113 -15.09 0.86 -2.74
CA LEU A 113 -14.52 0.01 -1.69
C LEU A 113 -14.50 0.74 -0.35
N LEU A 114 -13.99 1.97 -0.32
CA LEU A 114 -13.93 2.79 0.90
C LEU A 114 -15.34 3.14 1.41
N ASP A 115 -16.29 3.48 0.51
CA ASP A 115 -17.68 3.71 0.85
C ASP A 115 -18.33 2.47 1.51
N ASN A 116 -17.97 1.27 1.03
CA ASN A 116 -18.44 0.03 1.63
C ASN A 116 -17.86 -0.18 3.04
N LEU A 117 -16.58 0.11 3.27
CA LEU A 117 -15.97 0.02 4.61
C LEU A 117 -16.64 1.00 5.56
N ASP A 118 -16.81 2.27 5.15
CA ASP A 118 -17.44 3.32 5.95
C ASP A 118 -18.89 2.95 6.32
N THR A 119 -19.69 2.49 5.37
CA THR A 119 -21.09 2.08 5.57
C THR A 119 -21.20 0.91 6.55
N ARG A 120 -20.22 0.01 6.56
CA ARG A 120 -20.14 -1.15 7.44
C ARG A 120 -19.50 -0.84 8.79
N GLY A 121 -19.02 0.38 9.01
CA GLY A 121 -18.33 0.77 10.23
C GLY A 121 -16.96 0.09 10.41
N ILE A 122 -16.33 -0.37 9.32
CA ILE A 122 -15.00 -0.95 9.34
C ILE A 122 -13.97 0.19 9.36
N ARG A 123 -13.16 0.24 10.41
CA ARG A 123 -12.09 1.24 10.53
C ARG A 123 -11.02 1.01 9.46
N TRP A 124 -10.49 2.07 8.89
CA TRP A 124 -9.39 1.98 7.96
C TRP A 124 -8.42 3.15 8.12
N GLY A 125 -7.17 2.94 7.68
CA GLY A 125 -6.10 3.92 7.77
C GLY A 125 -5.13 3.81 6.60
N ILE A 126 -4.26 4.83 6.47
CA ILE A 126 -3.22 4.91 5.44
C ILE A 126 -1.85 4.81 6.12
N VAL A 127 -0.98 3.93 5.60
CA VAL A 127 0.41 3.80 6.05
C VAL A 127 1.33 3.79 4.84
N THR A 128 2.04 4.90 4.61
CA THR A 128 2.87 5.10 3.42
C THR A 128 4.30 5.49 3.76
N ASN A 129 5.26 5.16 2.87
CA ASN A 129 6.64 5.66 2.96
C ASN A 129 6.81 7.09 2.42
N LYS A 130 5.76 7.67 1.83
CA LYS A 130 5.75 9.07 1.42
C LYS A 130 5.78 9.98 2.65
N VAL A 131 6.63 11.01 2.64
CA VAL A 131 6.78 11.96 3.76
C VAL A 131 5.54 12.83 3.95
N ALA A 132 5.24 13.23 5.19
CA ALA A 132 4.01 13.92 5.57
C ALA A 132 3.72 15.19 4.75
N ARG A 133 4.74 15.99 4.44
CA ARG A 133 4.60 17.22 3.62
C ARG A 133 4.06 16.97 2.20
N LEU A 134 4.13 15.74 1.71
CA LEU A 134 3.58 15.29 0.42
C LEU A 134 2.31 14.46 0.61
N THR A 135 2.26 13.65 1.66
CA THR A 135 1.09 12.78 1.94
C THR A 135 -0.15 13.59 2.26
N GLN A 136 -0.02 14.60 3.14
CA GLN A 136 -1.16 15.37 3.62
C GLN A 136 -1.90 16.11 2.49
N PRO A 137 -1.22 16.94 1.64
CA PRO A 137 -1.91 17.61 0.54
C PRO A 137 -2.47 16.63 -0.51
N LEU A 138 -1.78 15.52 -0.79
CA LEU A 138 -2.26 14.52 -1.72
C LEU A 138 -3.53 13.83 -1.19
N ALA A 139 -3.53 13.41 0.07
CA ALA A 139 -4.70 12.78 0.70
C ALA A 139 -5.91 13.71 0.72
N ALA A 140 -5.71 15.01 0.98
CA ALA A 140 -6.77 16.02 0.93
C ALA A 140 -7.34 16.19 -0.48
N LEU A 141 -6.48 16.29 -1.50
CA LEU A 141 -6.92 16.40 -2.90
C LEU A 141 -7.65 15.16 -3.41
N LEU A 142 -7.31 13.97 -2.87
CA LEU A 142 -7.99 12.71 -3.16
C LEU A 142 -9.24 12.47 -2.28
N GLY A 143 -9.57 13.38 -1.35
CA GLY A 143 -10.72 13.26 -0.43
C GLY A 143 -10.59 12.13 0.60
N LEU A 144 -9.36 11.77 0.98
CA LEU A 144 -9.09 10.68 1.90
C LEU A 144 -8.91 11.15 3.35
N ASP A 145 -8.44 12.37 3.56
CA ASP A 145 -8.02 12.92 4.86
C ASP A 145 -9.16 13.05 5.87
N THR A 146 -10.38 13.32 5.40
CA THR A 146 -11.57 13.47 6.25
C THR A 146 -12.30 12.15 6.53
N ARG A 147 -11.89 11.05 5.90
CA ARG A 147 -12.56 9.74 5.99
C ARG A 147 -11.75 8.70 6.75
N THR A 148 -10.42 8.80 6.65
CA THR A 148 -9.50 7.82 7.24
C THR A 148 -9.39 7.98 8.74
N GLY A 149 -9.28 6.88 9.47
CA GLY A 149 -9.05 6.89 10.91
C GLY A 149 -7.64 7.35 11.30
N CYS A 150 -6.66 7.18 10.41
CA CYS A 150 -5.28 7.68 10.59
C CYS A 150 -4.53 7.76 9.26
N ILE A 151 -3.55 8.68 9.19
CA ILE A 151 -2.53 8.75 8.13
C ILE A 151 -1.15 8.69 8.78
N VAL A 152 -0.41 7.62 8.49
CA VAL A 152 0.96 7.41 8.95
C VAL A 152 1.88 7.58 7.74
N SER A 153 2.67 8.64 7.76
CA SER A 153 3.62 8.99 6.69
C SER A 153 5.00 8.43 6.98
N GLY A 154 5.90 8.43 5.99
CA GLY A 154 7.22 7.86 6.09
C GLY A 154 8.14 8.48 7.15
N ASP A 155 7.80 9.67 7.64
CA ASP A 155 8.49 10.42 8.70
C ASP A 155 7.66 10.56 9.99
N THR A 156 6.53 9.85 10.13
CA THR A 156 5.71 9.85 11.35
C THR A 156 6.38 9.06 12.47
N THR A 157 7.07 7.97 12.14
CA THR A 157 7.79 7.11 13.09
C THR A 157 9.30 7.13 12.79
N ALA A 158 10.11 6.66 13.74
CA ALA A 158 11.57 6.62 13.57
C ALA A 158 12.03 5.74 12.40
N HIS A 159 11.21 4.81 11.95
CA HIS A 159 11.53 3.86 10.89
C HIS A 159 10.36 3.77 9.91
N ALA A 160 10.68 3.74 8.61
CA ALA A 160 9.71 3.49 7.54
C ALA A 160 9.56 1.99 7.24
N LYS A 161 8.54 1.59 6.45
CA LYS A 161 8.41 0.21 5.94
C LYS A 161 9.68 -0.20 5.17
N PRO A 162 10.23 -1.40 5.38
CA PRO A 162 9.61 -2.62 5.92
C PRO A 162 9.63 -2.78 7.45
N HIS A 163 10.07 -1.77 8.21
CA HIS A 163 10.00 -1.84 9.67
C HIS A 163 8.52 -1.80 10.14
N PRO A 164 8.13 -2.57 11.19
CA PRO A 164 6.75 -2.64 11.66
C PRO A 164 6.23 -1.38 12.35
N ALA A 165 7.10 -0.46 12.79
CA ALA A 165 6.73 0.69 13.60
C ALA A 165 5.58 1.53 13.02
N PRO A 166 5.51 1.86 11.70
CA PRO A 166 4.40 2.62 11.14
C PRO A 166 3.05 1.89 11.26
N LEU A 167 3.05 0.56 11.09
CA LEU A 167 1.84 -0.25 11.16
C LEU A 167 1.36 -0.40 12.61
N LEU A 168 2.28 -0.60 13.54
CA LEU A 168 1.96 -0.66 14.97
C LEU A 168 1.42 0.68 15.48
N TYR A 169 2.02 1.79 15.02
CA TYR A 169 1.49 3.14 15.31
C TYR A 169 0.06 3.31 14.78
N ALA A 170 -0.22 2.85 13.55
CA ALA A 170 -1.57 2.91 12.98
C ALA A 170 -2.56 2.01 13.73
N ALA A 171 -2.13 0.83 14.19
CA ALA A 171 -2.95 -0.08 15.00
C ALA A 171 -3.38 0.58 16.32
N ASP A 172 -2.44 1.24 17.00
CA ASP A 172 -2.71 2.00 18.23
C ASP A 172 -3.68 3.16 17.95
N ALA A 173 -3.45 3.94 16.89
CA ALA A 173 -4.32 5.04 16.50
C ALA A 173 -5.76 4.60 16.18
N LEU A 174 -5.93 3.41 15.59
CA LEU A 174 -7.24 2.82 15.32
C LEU A 174 -7.84 2.11 16.54
N GLY A 175 -7.06 1.85 17.60
CA GLY A 175 -7.49 1.09 18.77
C GLY A 175 -7.86 -0.35 18.42
N VAL A 176 -7.10 -1.02 17.54
CA VAL A 176 -7.30 -2.41 17.09
C VAL A 176 -6.01 -3.19 17.26
N ALA A 177 -6.09 -4.38 17.84
CA ALA A 177 -4.93 -5.25 17.96
C ALA A 177 -4.41 -5.69 16.57
N PRO A 178 -3.08 -5.75 16.37
CA PRO A 178 -2.48 -6.03 15.06
C PRO A 178 -3.01 -7.30 14.38
N GLU A 179 -3.24 -8.37 15.13
CA GLU A 179 -3.77 -9.65 14.62
C GLU A 179 -5.20 -9.55 14.05
N HIS A 180 -5.92 -8.46 14.35
CA HIS A 180 -7.25 -8.16 13.82
C HIS A 180 -7.22 -7.09 12.71
N ILE A 181 -6.05 -6.75 12.21
CA ILE A 181 -5.86 -5.79 11.12
C ILE A 181 -5.37 -6.51 9.87
N LEU A 182 -5.93 -6.13 8.73
CA LEU A 182 -5.44 -6.53 7.41
C LEU A 182 -4.64 -5.38 6.83
N TYR A 183 -3.42 -5.65 6.36
CA TYR A 183 -2.60 -4.65 5.67
C TYR A 183 -2.52 -4.94 4.18
N VAL A 184 -2.85 -3.94 3.35
CA VAL A 184 -2.90 -4.03 1.88
C VAL A 184 -1.82 -3.14 1.29
N GLY A 185 -0.97 -3.69 0.42
CA GLY A 185 0.07 -2.93 -0.27
C GLY A 185 0.54 -3.60 -1.56
N ASP A 186 1.20 -2.83 -2.42
CA ASP A 186 1.67 -3.24 -3.74
C ASP A 186 3.21 -3.37 -3.84
N ASP A 187 3.90 -3.35 -2.71
CA ASP A 187 5.35 -3.48 -2.64
C ASP A 187 5.76 -4.56 -1.63
N LEU A 188 6.87 -5.26 -1.88
CA LEU A 188 7.38 -6.29 -0.97
C LEU A 188 7.60 -5.76 0.46
N ARG A 189 7.99 -4.48 0.61
CA ARG A 189 8.18 -3.82 1.91
C ARG A 189 6.89 -3.75 2.72
N ASP A 190 5.73 -3.71 2.06
CA ASP A 190 4.42 -3.73 2.72
C ASP A 190 4.16 -5.07 3.38
N ILE A 191 4.41 -6.13 2.62
CA ILE A 191 4.21 -7.50 3.11
C ILE A 191 5.18 -7.80 4.25
N GLN A 192 6.45 -7.39 4.12
CA GLN A 192 7.45 -7.54 5.18
C GLN A 192 7.06 -6.77 6.45
N ALA A 193 6.60 -5.51 6.31
CA ALA A 193 6.16 -4.70 7.44
C ALA A 193 4.93 -5.31 8.12
N GLY A 194 3.95 -5.79 7.33
CA GLY A 194 2.76 -6.47 7.84
C GLY A 194 3.09 -7.72 8.64
N HIS A 195 3.94 -8.59 8.11
CA HIS A 195 4.40 -9.79 8.82
C HIS A 195 5.14 -9.43 10.12
N ALA A 196 6.04 -8.44 10.06
CA ALA A 196 6.78 -7.98 11.25
C ALA A 196 5.87 -7.34 12.31
N ALA A 197 4.71 -6.79 11.91
CA ALA A 197 3.70 -6.24 12.80
C ALA A 197 2.66 -7.27 13.27
N ALA A 198 2.81 -8.56 12.91
CA ALA A 198 1.84 -9.63 13.16
C ALA A 198 0.45 -9.36 12.55
N MET A 199 0.38 -8.64 11.44
CA MET A 199 -0.83 -8.39 10.66
C MET A 199 -0.94 -9.39 9.50
N ALA A 200 -2.15 -9.75 9.11
CA ALA A 200 -2.38 -10.44 7.85
C ALA A 200 -2.18 -9.46 6.68
N THR A 201 -1.68 -9.96 5.54
CA THR A 201 -1.27 -9.12 4.42
C THR A 201 -2.00 -9.47 3.13
N VAL A 202 -2.27 -8.45 2.31
CA VAL A 202 -2.79 -8.58 0.95
C VAL A 202 -1.81 -7.93 -0.01
N ALA A 203 -1.31 -8.72 -0.96
CA ALA A 203 -0.54 -8.18 -2.09
C ALA A 203 -1.49 -7.63 -3.15
N ALA A 204 -1.43 -6.33 -3.41
CA ALA A 204 -2.21 -5.63 -4.42
C ALA A 204 -1.46 -5.69 -5.77
N ALA A 205 -1.57 -6.84 -6.47
CA ALA A 205 -0.87 -7.08 -7.73
C ALA A 205 -1.39 -6.24 -8.92
N TYR A 206 -2.33 -5.34 -8.69
CA TYR A 206 -2.75 -4.32 -9.66
C TYR A 206 -1.95 -3.03 -9.56
N GLY A 207 -1.11 -2.90 -8.51
CA GLY A 207 -0.27 -1.72 -8.28
C GLY A 207 1.01 -1.70 -9.10
N TYR A 208 2.04 -1.06 -8.59
CA TYR A 208 3.31 -0.91 -9.31
C TYR A 208 4.20 -2.14 -9.21
N CYS A 209 4.14 -2.86 -8.10
CA CYS A 209 4.82 -4.13 -7.80
C CYS A 209 6.36 -4.08 -7.86
N GLY A 210 6.96 -2.94 -8.23
CA GLY A 210 8.42 -2.81 -8.39
C GLY A 210 8.99 -3.63 -9.54
N ASP A 211 10.31 -3.73 -9.58
CA ASP A 211 11.10 -4.47 -10.57
C ASP A 211 11.76 -5.75 -10.00
N GLY A 212 11.40 -6.11 -8.77
CA GLY A 212 11.98 -7.23 -8.05
C GLY A 212 11.19 -8.55 -8.19
N LEU A 213 10.97 -9.21 -7.07
CA LEU A 213 10.17 -10.44 -7.02
C LEU A 213 8.71 -10.19 -7.40
N ALA A 214 8.11 -11.10 -8.15
CA ALA A 214 6.69 -11.06 -8.47
C ALA A 214 5.82 -11.15 -7.19
N PRO A 215 4.63 -10.50 -7.13
CA PRO A 215 3.77 -10.49 -5.95
C PRO A 215 3.39 -11.88 -5.41
N GLU A 216 3.32 -12.87 -6.28
CA GLU A 216 3.07 -14.27 -5.92
C GLU A 216 4.17 -14.88 -5.02
N ALA A 217 5.39 -14.33 -5.07
CA ALA A 217 6.54 -14.79 -4.27
C ALA A 217 6.69 -14.05 -2.94
N TRP A 218 5.88 -13.02 -2.65
CA TRP A 218 6.02 -12.20 -1.43
C TRP A 218 5.52 -12.87 -0.16
N GLN A 219 4.86 -14.03 -0.28
CA GLN A 219 4.28 -14.76 0.84
C GLN A 219 3.15 -13.97 1.56
N ALA A 220 2.48 -13.08 0.85
CA ALA A 220 1.28 -12.44 1.37
C ALA A 220 0.19 -13.51 1.63
N ARG A 221 -0.64 -13.29 2.66
CA ARG A 221 -1.75 -14.19 2.97
C ARG A 221 -2.79 -14.25 1.84
N PHE A 222 -3.03 -13.11 1.20
CA PHE A 222 -3.94 -12.98 0.06
C PHE A 222 -3.25 -12.22 -1.06
N LEU A 223 -3.68 -12.49 -2.29
CA LEU A 223 -3.25 -11.77 -3.48
C LEU A 223 -4.48 -11.39 -4.29
N VAL A 224 -4.56 -10.12 -4.69
CA VAL A 224 -5.65 -9.56 -5.51
C VAL A 224 -5.09 -8.86 -6.74
N ARG A 225 -5.77 -9.00 -7.89
CA ARG A 225 -5.34 -8.44 -9.18
C ARG A 225 -6.16 -7.26 -9.63
N SER A 226 -7.11 -6.83 -8.78
CA SER A 226 -7.93 -5.64 -9.04
C SER A 226 -8.54 -5.10 -7.76
N PRO A 227 -8.91 -3.80 -7.70
CA PRO A 227 -9.70 -3.27 -6.60
C PRO A 227 -11.05 -3.97 -6.42
N ALA A 228 -11.64 -4.52 -7.49
CA ALA A 228 -12.88 -5.29 -7.40
C ALA A 228 -12.69 -6.61 -6.65
N GLU A 229 -11.58 -7.34 -6.91
CA GLU A 229 -11.21 -8.54 -6.14
C GLU A 229 -10.92 -8.17 -4.68
N LEU A 230 -10.23 -7.06 -4.42
CA LEU A 230 -10.00 -6.56 -3.07
C LEU A 230 -11.32 -6.28 -2.34
N GLN A 231 -12.25 -5.60 -2.99
CA GLN A 231 -13.58 -5.31 -2.42
C GLN A 231 -14.34 -6.60 -2.10
N ALA A 232 -14.30 -7.60 -2.97
CA ALA A 232 -14.93 -8.89 -2.73
C ALA A 232 -14.30 -9.58 -1.50
N LEU A 233 -12.98 -9.67 -1.45
CA LEU A 233 -12.23 -10.23 -0.32
C LEU A 233 -12.63 -9.53 1.00
N LEU A 234 -12.58 -8.19 1.05
CA LEU A 234 -12.85 -7.43 2.27
C LEU A 234 -14.31 -7.60 2.76
N ARG A 235 -15.28 -7.78 1.85
CA ARG A 235 -16.66 -8.09 2.26
C ARG A 235 -16.78 -9.37 3.04
N ASP A 236 -15.98 -10.36 2.69
CA ASP A 236 -16.07 -11.71 3.26
C ASP A 236 -15.33 -11.84 4.59
N ILE A 237 -14.22 -11.10 4.76
CA ILE A 237 -13.30 -11.30 5.90
C ILE A 237 -13.26 -10.13 6.90
N THR A 238 -13.95 -9.00 6.64
CA THR A 238 -14.01 -7.90 7.61
C THR A 238 -15.36 -7.82 8.34
N TYR A 239 -15.35 -7.36 9.60
CA TYR A 239 -16.54 -7.10 10.40
C TYR A 239 -16.28 -5.92 11.36
N PRO A 240 -17.32 -5.16 11.74
CA PRO A 240 -17.16 -4.11 12.75
C PRO A 240 -16.79 -4.72 14.09
N GLY A 241 -15.83 -4.13 14.78
CA GLY A 241 -15.38 -4.54 16.12
C GLY A 241 -16.25 -3.97 17.23
#